data_de855a959ec8a23ec78342a835f20537
#
_entry.id   de855a959ec8a23ec78342a835f20537
#
_cell.length_a   1.000
_cell.length_b   1.000
_cell.length_c   1.000
_cell.angle_alpha   90.00
_cell.angle_beta   90.00
_cell.angle_gamma   90.00
#
_symmetry.space_group_name_H-M   'P 1'
#
loop_
_entity.id
_entity.type
_entity.pdbx_description
1 polymer ?
#
loop_
_entity_poly.entity_id
_entity_poly.type
_entity_poly.pdbx_seq_one_letter_code
_entity_poly.pdbx_strand_id
1 'polypeptide(L)'
;GRISLEQYVAFLTQAYHHVKHTVPLLMACGSRLPEKYSALRSAIAHYIEEEIGHEEWILNDIAACGGDPAAVRVGQPALATEVMVAYAYHQIDRGNPLAFFGMVHVLEGTSTAIATNAAAIIREKLDLPPSAFSYLVSHGSLDLEHVVFFEKLMNQIVDRDDQESIIHSANVMYRLYGDIFRSLPRPLATELPV
;
A
#
# COMPACT_ATOMS: atom_id res chain seq x y z
N GLY A 1 -8.47 12.57 -15.57
CA GLY A 1 -8.17 11.21 -16.00
C GLY A 1 -9.41 10.48 -16.46
N ARG A 2 -9.24 9.45 -17.26
CA ARG A 2 -10.31 8.53 -17.64
C ARG A 2 -10.12 7.26 -16.80
N ILE A 3 -11.11 6.91 -15.98
CA ILE A 3 -11.12 5.67 -15.20
C ILE A 3 -12.48 5.00 -15.42
N SER A 4 -12.50 3.67 -15.62
CA SER A 4 -13.69 2.85 -15.64
C SER A 4 -13.92 2.16 -14.28
N LEU A 5 -15.15 1.69 -14.04
CA LEU A 5 -15.47 0.89 -12.85
C LEU A 5 -14.59 -0.38 -12.79
N GLU A 6 -14.39 -1.04 -13.92
CA GLU A 6 -13.51 -2.20 -14.03
C GLU A 6 -12.08 -1.89 -13.58
N GLN A 7 -11.53 -0.74 -14.01
CA GLN A 7 -10.19 -0.30 -13.59
C GLN A 7 -10.12 -0.01 -12.10
N TYR A 8 -11.17 0.62 -11.53
CA TYR A 8 -11.21 0.91 -10.11
C TYR A 8 -11.29 -0.37 -9.26
N VAL A 9 -12.16 -1.32 -9.63
CA VAL A 9 -12.25 -2.63 -8.97
C VAL A 9 -10.95 -3.42 -9.14
N ALA A 10 -10.31 -3.38 -10.32
CA ALA A 10 -9.01 -4.01 -10.53
C ALA A 10 -7.92 -3.39 -9.65
N PHE A 11 -7.91 -2.05 -9.48
CA PHE A 11 -7.01 -1.38 -8.54
C PHE A 11 -7.26 -1.84 -7.10
N LEU A 12 -8.51 -1.82 -6.63
CA LEU A 12 -8.86 -2.29 -5.28
C LEU A 12 -8.46 -3.76 -5.06
N THR A 13 -8.63 -4.61 -6.08
CA THR A 13 -8.20 -6.01 -6.03
C THR A 13 -6.70 -6.12 -5.79
N GLN A 14 -5.88 -5.35 -6.50
CA GLN A 14 -4.42 -5.35 -6.29
C GLN A 14 -4.05 -4.71 -4.95
N ALA A 15 -4.76 -3.67 -4.52
CA ALA A 15 -4.59 -3.06 -3.20
C ALA A 15 -4.84 -4.10 -2.08
N TYR A 16 -5.95 -4.86 -2.14
CA TYR A 16 -6.20 -5.95 -1.21
C TYR A 16 -5.04 -6.94 -1.14
N HIS A 17 -4.53 -7.36 -2.29
CA HIS A 17 -3.48 -8.37 -2.35
C HIS A 17 -2.14 -7.91 -1.77
N HIS A 18 -1.83 -6.62 -1.72
CA HIS A 18 -0.63 -6.16 -1.02
C HIS A 18 -0.93 -5.72 0.43
N VAL A 19 -2.08 -5.07 0.70
CA VAL A 19 -2.42 -4.58 2.05
C VAL A 19 -2.59 -5.71 3.06
N LYS A 20 -3.15 -6.87 2.66
CA LYS A 20 -3.23 -8.06 3.55
C LYS A 20 -1.86 -8.54 4.05
N HIS A 21 -0.75 -8.08 3.46
CA HIS A 21 0.60 -8.38 3.90
C HIS A 21 1.20 -7.31 4.81
N THR A 22 0.53 -6.16 5.05
CA THR A 22 1.05 -5.07 5.90
C THR A 22 1.40 -5.58 7.28
N VAL A 23 0.43 -6.16 8.00
CA VAL A 23 0.65 -6.71 9.34
C VAL A 23 1.68 -7.85 9.35
N PRO A 24 1.61 -8.87 8.47
CA PRO A 24 2.64 -9.91 8.39
C PRO A 24 4.06 -9.36 8.11
N LEU A 25 4.20 -8.35 7.25
CA LEU A 25 5.49 -7.72 6.96
C LEU A 25 6.04 -6.93 8.16
N LEU A 26 5.18 -6.17 8.86
CA LEU A 26 5.53 -5.48 10.11
C LEU A 26 6.04 -6.46 11.16
N MET A 27 5.32 -7.58 11.37
CA MET A 27 5.74 -8.64 12.29
C MET A 27 7.08 -9.27 11.88
N ALA A 28 7.26 -9.57 10.60
CA ALA A 28 8.50 -10.13 10.08
C ALA A 28 9.68 -9.17 10.24
N CYS A 29 9.49 -7.88 9.94
CA CYS A 29 10.49 -6.84 10.14
C CYS A 29 10.85 -6.71 11.62
N GLY A 30 9.87 -6.50 12.50
CA GLY A 30 10.07 -6.32 13.93
C GLY A 30 10.84 -7.46 14.60
N SER A 31 10.58 -8.70 14.17
CA SER A 31 11.26 -9.89 14.71
C SER A 31 12.75 -9.98 14.32
N ARG A 32 13.18 -9.27 13.28
CA ARG A 32 14.54 -9.31 12.73
C ARG A 32 15.37 -8.06 13.04
N LEU A 33 14.76 -7.03 13.60
CA LEU A 33 15.49 -5.83 13.99
C LEU A 33 16.51 -6.16 15.08
N PRO A 34 17.77 -5.71 14.96
CA PRO A 34 18.77 -5.86 16.01
C PRO A 34 18.40 -5.05 17.25
N GLU A 35 19.02 -5.38 18.39
CA GLU A 35 18.69 -4.77 19.69
C GLU A 35 18.90 -3.25 19.70
N LYS A 36 19.88 -2.74 18.95
CA LYS A 36 20.11 -1.29 18.79
C LYS A 36 18.86 -0.53 18.30
N TYR A 37 17.88 -1.22 17.70
CA TYR A 37 16.61 -0.69 17.19
C TYR A 37 15.39 -1.13 18.00
N SER A 38 15.54 -1.35 19.32
CA SER A 38 14.43 -1.74 20.19
C SER A 38 13.27 -0.71 20.19
N ALA A 39 13.59 0.58 20.07
CA ALA A 39 12.58 1.64 19.91
C ALA A 39 11.74 1.48 18.64
N LEU A 40 12.36 1.07 17.51
CA LEU A 40 11.63 0.78 16.27
C LEU A 40 10.71 -0.43 16.41
N ARG A 41 11.10 -1.47 17.18
CA ARG A 41 10.21 -2.60 17.47
C ARG A 41 8.95 -2.17 18.22
N SER A 42 9.07 -1.26 19.19
CA SER A 42 7.92 -0.71 19.90
C SER A 42 7.01 0.10 18.98
N ALA A 43 7.59 0.88 18.09
CA ALA A 43 6.86 1.63 17.07
C ALA A 43 6.12 0.69 16.10
N ILE A 44 6.76 -0.40 15.65
CA ILE A 44 6.13 -1.43 14.80
C ILE A 44 4.95 -2.09 15.53
N ALA A 45 5.07 -2.39 16.82
CA ALA A 45 3.99 -2.98 17.59
C ALA A 45 2.75 -2.06 17.61
N HIS A 46 2.95 -0.76 17.85
CA HIS A 46 1.88 0.22 17.79
C HIS A 46 1.27 0.31 16.38
N TYR A 47 2.10 0.34 15.36
CA TYR A 47 1.67 0.38 13.97
C TYR A 47 0.84 -0.86 13.56
N ILE A 48 1.19 -2.05 14.08
CA ILE A 48 0.39 -3.26 13.87
C ILE A 48 -1.02 -3.11 14.44
N GLU A 49 -1.16 -2.51 15.65
CA GLU A 49 -2.47 -2.29 16.27
C GLU A 49 -3.36 -1.38 15.39
N GLU A 50 -2.79 -0.41 14.72
CA GLU A 50 -3.50 0.51 13.83
C GLU A 50 -3.86 -0.14 12.47
N GLU A 51 -3.00 -1.02 11.96
CA GLU A 51 -3.15 -1.61 10.62
C GLU A 51 -4.02 -2.89 10.57
N ILE A 52 -4.35 -3.49 11.71
CA ILE A 52 -5.18 -4.70 11.75
C ILE A 52 -6.58 -4.41 11.15
N GLY A 53 -6.91 -5.14 10.10
CA GLY A 53 -8.25 -5.11 9.48
C GLY A 53 -8.42 -4.10 8.33
N HIS A 54 -7.39 -3.33 7.99
CA HIS A 54 -7.46 -2.38 6.86
C HIS A 54 -7.76 -3.07 5.52
N GLU A 55 -7.32 -4.31 5.33
CA GLU A 55 -7.65 -5.11 4.15
C GLU A 55 -9.15 -5.37 3.99
N GLU A 56 -9.91 -5.41 5.10
CA GLU A 56 -11.36 -5.60 5.05
C GLU A 56 -12.09 -4.37 4.49
N TRP A 57 -11.56 -3.16 4.70
CA TRP A 57 -12.12 -1.95 4.08
C TRP A 57 -12.12 -2.05 2.55
N ILE A 58 -11.04 -2.60 1.98
CA ILE A 58 -10.92 -2.78 0.52
C ILE A 58 -11.96 -3.76 0.00
N LEU A 59 -12.20 -4.86 0.71
CA LEU A 59 -13.24 -5.83 0.34
C LEU A 59 -14.65 -5.24 0.42
N ASN A 60 -14.90 -4.39 1.43
CA ASN A 60 -16.17 -3.66 1.55
C ASN A 60 -16.35 -2.65 0.39
N ASP A 61 -15.29 -1.95 0.00
CA ASP A 61 -15.30 -1.03 -1.14
C ASP A 61 -15.57 -1.78 -2.46
N ILE A 62 -14.97 -2.97 -2.65
CA ILE A 62 -15.24 -3.84 -3.81
C ILE A 62 -16.71 -4.28 -3.85
N ALA A 63 -17.28 -4.68 -2.70
CA ALA A 63 -18.70 -5.03 -2.61
C ALA A 63 -19.60 -3.84 -2.96
N ALA A 64 -19.26 -2.64 -2.46
CA ALA A 64 -19.99 -1.40 -2.76
C ALA A 64 -19.92 -1.00 -4.25
N CYS A 65 -18.86 -1.44 -4.94
CA CYS A 65 -18.70 -1.30 -6.40
C CYS A 65 -19.47 -2.39 -7.20
N GLY A 66 -20.16 -3.33 -6.53
CA GLY A 66 -20.83 -4.46 -7.18
C GLY A 66 -19.91 -5.62 -7.57
N GLY A 67 -18.65 -5.62 -7.08
CA GLY A 67 -17.70 -6.72 -7.27
C GLY A 67 -17.94 -7.89 -6.30
N ASP A 68 -17.14 -8.94 -6.43
CA ASP A 68 -17.20 -10.14 -5.58
C ASP A 68 -15.99 -10.19 -4.62
N PRO A 69 -16.15 -9.73 -3.35
CA PRO A 69 -15.08 -9.74 -2.36
C PRO A 69 -14.63 -11.16 -1.99
N ALA A 70 -15.51 -12.16 -2.09
CA ALA A 70 -15.14 -13.54 -1.78
C ALA A 70 -14.19 -14.11 -2.85
N ALA A 71 -14.47 -13.85 -4.12
CA ALA A 71 -13.57 -14.23 -5.21
C ALA A 71 -12.21 -13.51 -5.10
N VAL A 72 -12.19 -12.23 -4.73
CA VAL A 72 -10.94 -11.46 -4.52
C VAL A 72 -10.14 -12.06 -3.35
N ARG A 73 -10.79 -12.40 -2.23
CA ARG A 73 -10.12 -12.95 -1.04
C ARG A 73 -9.32 -14.22 -1.35
N VAL A 74 -9.86 -15.10 -2.18
CA VAL A 74 -9.23 -16.38 -2.54
C VAL A 74 -8.46 -16.33 -3.86
N GLY A 75 -8.55 -15.21 -4.57
CA GLY A 75 -7.89 -14.98 -5.86
C GLY A 75 -6.37 -14.84 -5.74
N GLN A 76 -5.73 -14.75 -6.90
CA GLN A 76 -4.28 -14.52 -7.01
C GLN A 76 -3.99 -13.06 -7.37
N PRO A 77 -2.90 -12.47 -6.86
CA PRO A 77 -2.44 -11.16 -7.28
C PRO A 77 -1.98 -11.15 -8.74
N ALA A 78 -1.98 -10.00 -9.36
CA ALA A 78 -1.21 -9.80 -10.58
C ALA A 78 0.29 -9.90 -10.30
N LEU A 79 1.07 -10.32 -11.30
CA LEU A 79 2.52 -10.50 -11.17
C LEU A 79 3.23 -9.28 -10.56
N ALA A 80 2.83 -8.06 -10.94
CA ALA A 80 3.42 -6.83 -10.40
C ALA A 80 3.23 -6.73 -8.86
N THR A 81 2.05 -7.05 -8.36
CA THR A 81 1.73 -7.05 -6.93
C THR A 81 2.49 -8.17 -6.20
N GLU A 82 2.50 -9.38 -6.77
CA GLU A 82 3.23 -10.51 -6.22
C GLU A 82 4.73 -10.22 -6.09
N VAL A 83 5.35 -9.65 -7.13
CA VAL A 83 6.78 -9.28 -7.13
C VAL A 83 7.07 -8.20 -6.08
N MET A 84 6.20 -7.19 -5.94
CA MET A 84 6.38 -6.15 -4.92
C MET A 84 6.37 -6.74 -3.50
N VAL A 85 5.41 -7.59 -3.20
CA VAL A 85 5.29 -8.27 -1.89
C VAL A 85 6.48 -9.21 -1.66
N ALA A 86 6.86 -10.00 -2.67
CA ALA A 86 8.02 -10.90 -2.60
C ALA A 86 9.32 -10.14 -2.35
N TYR A 87 9.51 -8.97 -2.98
CA TYR A 87 10.66 -8.11 -2.74
C TYR A 87 10.71 -7.64 -1.28
N ALA A 88 9.59 -7.21 -0.71
CA ALA A 88 9.53 -6.79 0.69
C ALA A 88 9.97 -7.92 1.65
N TYR A 89 9.41 -9.12 1.49
CA TYR A 89 9.84 -10.28 2.28
C TYR A 89 11.31 -10.63 2.05
N HIS A 90 11.78 -10.58 0.81
CA HIS A 90 13.19 -10.84 0.51
C HIS A 90 14.12 -9.89 1.24
N GLN A 91 13.81 -8.58 1.25
CA GLN A 91 14.62 -7.58 1.97
C GLN A 91 14.64 -7.85 3.47
N ILE A 92 13.50 -8.18 4.05
CA ILE A 92 13.39 -8.49 5.48
C ILE A 92 14.16 -9.78 5.83
N ASP A 93 14.06 -10.83 5.02
CA ASP A 93 14.54 -12.16 5.36
C ASP A 93 16.00 -12.39 4.94
N ARG A 94 16.47 -11.74 3.87
CA ARG A 94 17.76 -12.00 3.24
C ARG A 94 18.64 -10.76 3.09
N GLY A 95 18.06 -9.59 3.20
CA GLY A 95 18.74 -8.30 3.14
C GLY A 95 18.82 -7.63 4.51
N ASN A 96 18.60 -6.31 4.50
CA ASN A 96 18.50 -5.50 5.71
C ASN A 96 17.02 -5.31 6.07
N PRO A 97 16.53 -5.76 7.24
CA PRO A 97 15.12 -5.61 7.62
C PRO A 97 14.64 -4.16 7.65
N LEU A 98 15.53 -3.18 7.87
CA LEU A 98 15.20 -1.75 7.80
C LEU A 98 14.80 -1.29 6.39
N ALA A 99 15.20 -2.01 5.34
CA ALA A 99 14.78 -1.74 3.97
C ALA A 99 13.24 -1.77 3.80
N PHE A 100 12.51 -2.47 4.69
CA PHE A 100 11.05 -2.45 4.70
C PHE A 100 10.47 -1.05 4.91
N PHE A 101 11.14 -0.18 5.65
CA PHE A 101 10.70 1.20 5.83
C PHE A 101 10.73 2.02 4.52
N GLY A 102 11.47 1.58 3.51
CA GLY A 102 11.37 2.12 2.16
C GLY A 102 10.01 1.86 1.50
N MET A 103 9.40 0.68 1.74
CA MET A 103 8.03 0.38 1.29
C MET A 103 7.01 1.24 2.03
N VAL A 104 7.12 1.35 3.37
CA VAL A 104 6.24 2.19 4.19
C VAL A 104 6.26 3.63 3.68
N HIS A 105 7.45 4.21 3.47
CA HIS A 105 7.59 5.56 2.93
C HIS A 105 6.86 5.77 1.58
N VAL A 106 6.99 4.80 0.67
CA VAL A 106 6.39 4.93 -0.67
C VAL A 106 4.87 4.81 -0.61
N LEU A 107 4.34 3.86 0.15
CA LEU A 107 2.90 3.62 0.19
C LEU A 107 2.18 4.73 0.93
N GLU A 108 2.62 5.10 2.13
CA GLU A 108 1.99 6.18 2.91
C GLU A 108 2.20 7.55 2.29
N GLY A 109 3.42 7.87 1.86
CA GLY A 109 3.69 9.15 1.21
C GLY A 109 2.91 9.33 -0.10
N THR A 110 2.64 8.25 -0.85
CA THR A 110 1.82 8.30 -2.06
C THR A 110 0.34 8.45 -1.71
N SER A 111 -0.17 7.73 -0.70
CA SER A 111 -1.57 7.79 -0.31
C SER A 111 -1.93 9.17 0.25
N THR A 112 -1.16 9.74 1.16
CA THR A 112 -1.38 11.10 1.67
C THR A 112 -1.39 12.15 0.56
N ALA A 113 -0.53 12.01 -0.43
CA ALA A 113 -0.41 12.98 -1.51
C ALA A 113 -1.60 12.96 -2.49
N ILE A 114 -2.18 11.78 -2.78
CA ILE A 114 -3.11 11.64 -3.90
C ILE A 114 -4.44 10.93 -3.57
N ALA A 115 -4.55 10.12 -2.50
CA ALA A 115 -5.68 9.22 -2.31
C ALA A 115 -7.01 9.97 -2.14
N THR A 116 -7.07 10.99 -1.29
CA THR A 116 -8.29 11.77 -1.04
C THR A 116 -8.79 12.47 -2.31
N ASN A 117 -7.88 13.07 -3.08
CA ASN A 117 -8.24 13.73 -4.33
C ASN A 117 -8.67 12.72 -5.40
N ALA A 118 -7.98 11.58 -5.49
CA ALA A 118 -8.35 10.50 -6.40
C ALA A 118 -9.74 9.94 -6.06
N ALA A 119 -10.04 9.70 -4.77
CA ALA A 119 -11.35 9.25 -4.31
C ALA A 119 -12.48 10.20 -4.75
N ALA A 120 -12.30 11.52 -4.55
CA ALA A 120 -13.27 12.53 -4.96
C ALA A 120 -13.55 12.51 -6.47
N ILE A 121 -12.47 12.48 -7.29
CA ILE A 121 -12.58 12.46 -8.76
C ILE A 121 -13.23 11.17 -9.25
N ILE A 122 -12.84 10.02 -8.70
CA ILE A 122 -13.37 8.71 -9.12
C ILE A 122 -14.85 8.61 -8.76
N ARG A 123 -15.20 9.03 -7.52
CA ARG A 123 -16.58 9.03 -7.04
C ARG A 123 -17.51 9.85 -7.93
N GLU A 124 -17.13 11.07 -8.24
CA GLU A 124 -17.91 11.95 -9.14
C GLU A 124 -18.06 11.32 -10.53
N LYS A 125 -16.98 10.74 -11.05
CA LYS A 125 -16.95 10.24 -12.43
C LYS A 125 -17.70 8.95 -12.64
N LEU A 126 -17.72 8.07 -11.64
CA LEU A 126 -18.35 6.75 -11.70
C LEU A 126 -19.72 6.72 -11.01
N ASP A 127 -20.17 7.85 -10.41
CA ASP A 127 -21.41 7.95 -9.64
C ASP A 127 -21.53 6.85 -8.55
N LEU A 128 -20.42 6.59 -7.85
CA LEU A 128 -20.35 5.54 -6.83
C LEU A 128 -20.73 6.10 -5.44
N PRO A 129 -21.29 5.26 -4.56
CA PRO A 129 -21.61 5.68 -3.18
C PRO A 129 -20.33 5.94 -2.36
N PRO A 130 -20.41 6.77 -1.30
CA PRO A 130 -19.26 6.99 -0.41
C PRO A 130 -18.66 5.72 0.18
N SER A 131 -19.48 4.68 0.39
CA SER A 131 -19.06 3.36 0.90
C SER A 131 -18.13 2.59 -0.02
N ALA A 132 -17.91 3.05 -1.25
CA ALA A 132 -16.95 2.45 -2.18
C ALA A 132 -15.53 3.05 -2.06
N PHE A 133 -15.28 3.93 -1.07
CA PHE A 133 -14.05 4.71 -0.95
C PHE A 133 -13.48 4.71 0.47
N SER A 134 -13.89 3.79 1.33
CA SER A 134 -13.43 3.76 2.73
C SER A 134 -11.92 3.60 2.81
N TYR A 135 -11.31 2.75 1.99
CA TYR A 135 -9.87 2.55 1.90
C TYR A 135 -9.12 3.84 1.53
N LEU A 136 -9.48 4.48 0.42
CA LEU A 136 -8.77 5.67 -0.04
C LEU A 136 -8.96 6.88 0.89
N VAL A 137 -10.15 7.05 1.47
CA VAL A 137 -10.45 8.18 2.37
C VAL A 137 -9.78 8.02 3.72
N SER A 138 -9.81 6.80 4.30
CA SER A 138 -9.20 6.55 5.60
C SER A 138 -7.68 6.70 5.55
N HIS A 139 -7.02 6.11 4.53
CA HIS A 139 -5.58 6.28 4.36
C HIS A 139 -5.19 7.73 4.07
N GLY A 140 -5.97 8.48 3.31
CA GLY A 140 -5.69 9.90 3.06
C GLY A 140 -5.74 10.79 4.31
N SER A 141 -6.43 10.38 5.37
CA SER A 141 -6.55 11.14 6.62
C SER A 141 -5.64 10.61 7.75
N LEU A 142 -5.52 9.31 7.91
CA LEU A 142 -4.69 8.66 8.94
C LEU A 142 -3.20 8.82 8.64
N ASP A 143 -2.81 8.71 7.38
CA ASP A 143 -1.41 8.73 6.97
C ASP A 143 -0.69 10.07 7.23
N LEU A 144 -1.41 11.18 7.48
CA LEU A 144 -0.77 12.45 7.86
C LEU A 144 -0.05 12.37 9.22
N GLU A 145 -0.67 11.72 10.22
CA GLU A 145 -0.06 11.49 11.52
C GLU A 145 1.05 10.43 11.42
N HIS A 146 0.81 9.39 10.62
CA HIS A 146 1.78 8.33 10.33
C HIS A 146 3.03 8.88 9.66
N VAL A 147 2.92 9.76 8.66
CA VAL A 147 4.08 10.37 7.99
C VAL A 147 4.95 11.15 8.98
N VAL A 148 4.35 11.96 9.87
CA VAL A 148 5.10 12.70 10.88
C VAL A 148 5.78 11.77 11.89
N PHE A 149 5.09 10.71 12.29
CA PHE A 149 5.65 9.71 13.18
C PHE A 149 6.79 8.93 12.50
N PHE A 150 6.57 8.50 11.28
CA PHE A 150 7.56 7.82 10.45
C PHE A 150 8.83 8.66 10.26
N GLU A 151 8.69 9.95 9.93
CA GLU A 151 9.82 10.87 9.78
C GLU A 151 10.68 10.94 11.06
N LYS A 152 10.03 11.04 12.23
CA LYS A 152 10.73 11.03 13.52
C LYS A 152 11.49 9.73 13.76
N LEU A 153 10.93 8.58 13.36
CA LEU A 153 11.59 7.29 13.49
C LEU A 153 12.79 7.16 12.55
N MET A 154 12.63 7.55 11.28
CA MET A 154 13.70 7.48 10.29
C MET A 154 14.88 8.37 10.65
N ASN A 155 14.63 9.55 11.20
CA ASN A 155 15.67 10.48 11.66
C ASN A 155 16.49 9.95 12.87
N GLN A 156 16.06 8.88 13.54
CA GLN A 156 16.84 8.21 14.59
C GLN A 156 17.83 7.19 14.05
N ILE A 157 17.72 6.82 12.77
CA ILE A 157 18.63 5.85 12.12
C ILE A 157 19.89 6.61 11.68
N VAL A 158 20.97 6.45 12.42
CA VAL A 158 22.25 7.13 12.17
C VAL A 158 23.27 6.29 11.39
N ASP A 159 23.04 4.98 11.33
CA ASP A 159 23.90 4.05 10.61
C ASP A 159 23.71 4.24 9.09
N ARG A 160 24.80 4.52 8.39
CA ARG A 160 24.76 4.88 6.97
C ARG A 160 24.32 3.72 6.07
N ASP A 161 24.75 2.51 6.36
CA ASP A 161 24.38 1.34 5.58
C ASP A 161 22.88 1.05 5.72
N ASP A 162 22.34 1.26 6.92
CA ASP A 162 20.90 1.14 7.20
C ASP A 162 20.10 2.22 6.44
N GLN A 163 20.57 3.48 6.43
CA GLN A 163 19.95 4.57 5.66
C GLN A 163 19.98 4.28 4.15
N GLU A 164 21.12 3.85 3.62
CA GLU A 164 21.28 3.51 2.20
C GLU A 164 20.35 2.35 1.80
N SER A 165 20.17 1.35 2.66
CA SER A 165 19.23 0.25 2.44
C SER A 165 17.77 0.71 2.34
N ILE A 166 17.34 1.64 3.20
CA ILE A 166 16.00 2.22 3.17
C ILE A 166 15.79 3.01 1.88
N ILE A 167 16.74 3.88 1.53
CA ILE A 167 16.66 4.72 0.32
C ILE A 167 16.64 3.85 -0.94
N HIS A 168 17.51 2.83 -1.00
CA HIS A 168 17.52 1.89 -2.12
C HIS A 168 16.16 1.18 -2.26
N SER A 169 15.64 0.67 -1.15
CA SER A 169 14.34 -0.01 -1.13
C SER A 169 13.21 0.93 -1.57
N ALA A 170 13.18 2.18 -1.11
CA ALA A 170 12.20 3.17 -1.55
C ALA A 170 12.24 3.37 -3.07
N ASN A 171 13.43 3.52 -3.66
CA ASN A 171 13.59 3.67 -5.11
C ASN A 171 13.07 2.45 -5.88
N VAL A 172 13.33 1.23 -5.40
CA VAL A 172 12.80 0.00 -5.98
C VAL A 172 11.28 -0.06 -5.84
N MET A 173 10.76 0.27 -4.66
CA MET A 173 9.32 0.24 -4.37
C MET A 173 8.53 1.24 -5.22
N TYR A 174 9.04 2.44 -5.49
CA TYR A 174 8.41 3.38 -6.44
C TYR A 174 8.23 2.75 -7.82
N ARG A 175 9.22 1.98 -8.27
CA ARG A 175 9.12 1.27 -9.55
C ARG A 175 8.09 0.15 -9.49
N LEU A 176 8.16 -0.72 -8.49
CA LEU A 176 7.27 -1.88 -8.34
C LEU A 176 5.82 -1.45 -8.11
N TYR A 177 5.59 -0.45 -7.27
CA TYR A 177 4.25 0.10 -7.04
C TYR A 177 3.69 0.76 -8.31
N GLY A 178 4.51 1.51 -9.04
CA GLY A 178 4.12 2.04 -10.34
C GLY A 178 3.79 0.96 -11.37
N ASP A 179 4.44 -0.20 -11.32
CA ASP A 179 4.15 -1.33 -12.22
C ASP A 179 2.78 -1.97 -11.90
N ILE A 180 2.28 -1.92 -10.65
CA ILE A 180 0.91 -2.31 -10.33
C ILE A 180 -0.09 -1.47 -11.14
N PHE A 181 0.04 -0.13 -11.13
CA PHE A 181 -0.85 0.74 -11.91
C PHE A 181 -0.74 0.50 -13.42
N ARG A 182 0.47 0.21 -13.92
CA ARG A 182 0.70 -0.09 -15.35
C ARG A 182 0.09 -1.42 -15.77
N SER A 183 -0.09 -2.35 -14.83
CA SER A 183 -0.67 -3.68 -15.08
C SER A 183 -2.20 -3.69 -15.09
N LEU A 184 -2.86 -2.60 -14.64
CA LEU A 184 -4.31 -2.50 -14.63
C LEU A 184 -4.89 -2.57 -16.05
N PRO A 185 -6.13 -3.09 -16.25
CA PRO A 185 -6.80 -3.13 -17.53
C PRO A 185 -6.79 -1.76 -18.21
N ARG A 186 -6.51 -1.71 -19.51
CA ARG A 186 -6.60 -0.48 -20.27
C ARG A 186 -8.02 -0.35 -20.84
N PRO A 187 -8.59 0.86 -20.92
CA PRO A 187 -9.88 1.07 -21.61
C PRO A 187 -9.77 0.53 -23.03
N LEU A 188 -10.79 -0.19 -23.47
CA LEU A 188 -10.87 -0.61 -24.87
C LEU A 188 -10.92 0.64 -25.78
N ALA A 189 -10.20 0.61 -26.90
CA ALA A 189 -10.09 1.73 -27.82
C ALA A 189 -11.45 2.18 -28.43
N THR A 190 -12.46 1.33 -28.31
CA THR A 190 -13.84 1.58 -28.80
C THR A 190 -14.65 2.52 -27.90
N GLU A 191 -14.18 2.87 -26.69
CA GLU A 191 -14.86 3.79 -25.78
C GLU A 191 -14.35 5.23 -25.87
N LEU A 192 -13.55 5.57 -26.89
CA LEU A 192 -13.13 6.93 -27.13
C LEU A 192 -14.25 7.67 -27.89
N PRO A 193 -15.00 8.60 -27.28
CA PRO A 193 -15.84 9.49 -28.06
C PRO A 193 -14.95 10.30 -29.01
N VAL A 194 -15.34 10.35 -30.27
CA VAL A 194 -14.78 11.20 -31.34
C VAL A 194 -14.93 12.67 -30.96
#